data_2de1c276aa92a82f4c042c7b6a4c80c1
#
_entry.id   2de1c276aa92a82f4c042c7b6a4c80c1
#
_cell.length_a   1.000
_cell.length_b   1.000
_cell.length_c   1.000
_cell.angle_alpha   90.00
_cell.angle_beta   90.00
_cell.angle_gamma   90.00
#
_symmetry.space_group_name_H-M   'P 1'
#
loop_
_entity.id
_entity.type
_entity.pdbx_description
1 polymer ?
#
loop_
_entity_poly.entity_id
_entity_poly.type
_entity_poly.pdbx_seq_one_letter_code
_entity_poly.pdbx_strand_id
1 'polypeptide(L)'
;MLLLSLAVAAALAPLHARAANVTLINGDAGTVVGLNDPTAAAPLGGNPGRTIGEQRRIAYQYAMDLWGAVLQSNVEIKVYASFARLTCTATGGTLGQAGPNWIVNNFPGAKADTLYPSALGDAIAGQDLVPDPADPADVFSQFNGDLGKDDCLAGSGWYLGLDGKTPEGQINFLNVVMHEIGHGLGAAGFLNKTTGVLGSGSGLTDVYTSQAYDNVQNKRFDDPTMTNALRAEAMRTPGRTVWAGTRVNREAALILDPRTLLRVTAPASAAGKFEVGFASFGPLATAANFPARSVVTVNDGVAAASASDGCETPFVNAAEVAGKVALIDRGTCAFAIKVKNAQLNGAVGVIVANNAAGVQTMGNAAPPITDITIPAIMVSQADGARLKGSTAVVAALYEDPQLLQGTDSAGRTRLYSPSVVAGGSTFSHFDTDLQPNALMEPFDTPEVQAHVNIDLTPALFADIGWTLNTGPAKLGTCNTLVPTVETGGLIPGANVSAESSLCKTQNAGNRLGYLTCMDEHARELQSQGVISRVQQAAVFVCATKVRP
;
A
#
# COMPACT_ATOMS: atom_id res chain seq x y z
N MET A 1 -12.15 67.78 24.40
CA MET A 1 -12.78 66.47 24.50
C MET A 1 -12.02 65.51 23.59
N LEU A 2 -11.05 64.79 24.17
CA LEU A 2 -10.29 63.75 23.46
C LEU A 2 -11.05 62.41 23.62
N LEU A 3 -11.49 61.84 22.52
CA LEU A 3 -12.02 60.46 22.45
C LEU A 3 -10.85 59.50 22.34
N LEU A 4 -10.60 58.72 23.40
CA LEU A 4 -9.69 57.57 23.38
C LEU A 4 -10.44 56.37 22.76
N SER A 5 -10.04 55.95 21.57
CA SER A 5 -10.49 54.72 20.97
C SER A 5 -9.64 53.55 21.57
N LEU A 6 -10.23 52.72 22.39
CA LEU A 6 -9.66 51.44 22.83
C LEU A 6 -9.77 50.44 21.67
N ALA A 7 -8.66 50.14 21.02
CA ALA A 7 -8.54 49.00 20.13
C ALA A 7 -8.39 47.74 20.98
N VAL A 8 -9.41 46.89 21.05
CA VAL A 8 -9.33 45.53 21.62
C VAL A 8 -8.62 44.66 20.60
N ALA A 9 -7.32 44.42 20.82
CA ALA A 9 -6.60 43.39 20.11
C ALA A 9 -7.07 42.03 20.66
N ALA A 10 -7.95 41.34 19.96
CA ALA A 10 -8.23 39.94 20.22
C ALA A 10 -6.93 39.16 19.94
N ALA A 11 -6.25 38.73 21.01
CA ALA A 11 -5.16 37.79 20.90
C ALA A 11 -5.74 36.46 20.42
N LEU A 12 -5.56 36.16 19.13
CA LEU A 12 -5.75 34.81 18.59
C LEU A 12 -4.69 33.94 19.25
N ALA A 13 -5.06 33.27 20.35
CA ALA A 13 -4.26 32.16 20.88
C ALA A 13 -4.11 31.13 19.74
N PRO A 14 -2.91 30.63 19.46
CA PRO A 14 -2.74 29.57 18.49
C PRO A 14 -3.60 28.39 18.95
N LEU A 15 -4.60 28.04 18.18
CA LEU A 15 -5.35 26.80 18.33
C LEU A 15 -4.31 25.69 18.15
N HIS A 16 -3.91 25.05 19.26
CA HIS A 16 -3.05 23.89 19.17
C HIS A 16 -3.83 22.82 18.46
N ALA A 17 -3.39 22.47 17.24
CA ALA A 17 -3.96 21.38 16.50
C ALA A 17 -3.89 20.10 17.35
N ARG A 18 -5.01 19.38 17.43
CA ARG A 18 -5.16 18.17 18.25
C ARG A 18 -5.10 16.95 17.33
N ALA A 19 -4.78 15.78 17.91
CA ALA A 19 -5.04 14.50 17.26
C ALA A 19 -6.48 14.47 16.75
N ALA A 20 -6.69 14.01 15.52
CA ALA A 20 -8.00 14.02 14.89
C ALA A 20 -8.96 13.06 15.62
N ASN A 21 -10.23 13.42 15.69
CA ASN A 21 -11.29 12.51 16.11
C ASN A 21 -11.88 11.87 14.84
N VAL A 22 -11.81 10.54 14.73
CA VAL A 22 -12.36 9.79 13.58
C VAL A 22 -13.48 8.90 14.08
N THR A 23 -14.67 9.00 13.50
CA THR A 23 -15.87 8.30 13.98
C THR A 23 -16.54 7.48 12.88
N LEU A 24 -17.14 6.35 13.27
CA LEU A 24 -17.81 5.41 12.37
C LEU A 24 -19.29 5.75 12.21
N ILE A 25 -19.72 5.87 10.97
CA ILE A 25 -21.13 5.78 10.58
C ILE A 25 -21.37 4.35 10.07
N ASN A 26 -22.11 3.56 10.84
CA ASN A 26 -22.40 2.16 10.52
C ASN A 26 -23.45 2.07 9.39
N GLY A 27 -23.00 1.81 8.16
CA GLY A 27 -23.85 1.67 6.98
C GLY A 27 -24.68 0.38 6.95
N ASP A 28 -24.35 -0.60 7.82
CA ASP A 28 -25.13 -1.84 7.97
C ASP A 28 -26.17 -1.73 9.09
N ALA A 29 -26.40 -0.53 9.64
CA ALA A 29 -27.36 -0.32 10.73
C ALA A 29 -28.76 -0.85 10.35
N GLY A 30 -29.39 -1.59 11.28
CA GLY A 30 -30.69 -2.21 11.05
C GLY A 30 -30.65 -3.53 10.25
N THR A 31 -29.47 -4.02 9.88
CA THR A 31 -29.26 -5.32 9.23
C THR A 31 -28.64 -6.35 10.18
N VAL A 32 -28.54 -7.60 9.75
CA VAL A 32 -27.85 -8.70 10.45
C VAL A 32 -26.63 -9.20 9.66
N VAL A 33 -26.02 -8.32 8.86
CA VAL A 33 -24.84 -8.62 8.03
C VAL A 33 -23.73 -7.61 8.33
N GLY A 34 -22.57 -7.83 7.74
CA GLY A 34 -21.46 -6.89 7.76
C GLY A 34 -21.00 -6.53 9.17
N LEU A 35 -21.07 -5.25 9.50
CA LEU A 35 -20.72 -4.71 10.83
C LEU A 35 -21.68 -5.17 11.95
N ASN A 36 -22.82 -5.77 11.61
CA ASN A 36 -23.81 -6.26 12.57
C ASN A 36 -23.99 -7.79 12.51
N ASP A 37 -23.09 -8.51 11.84
CA ASP A 37 -23.14 -9.97 11.72
C ASP A 37 -23.14 -10.64 13.10
N PRO A 38 -24.24 -11.36 13.50
CA PRO A 38 -24.37 -11.95 14.81
C PRO A 38 -23.67 -13.30 14.94
N THR A 39 -23.03 -13.79 13.89
CA THR A 39 -22.33 -15.08 13.89
C THR A 39 -21.30 -15.11 15.00
N ALA A 40 -21.40 -16.10 15.89
CA ALA A 40 -20.51 -16.24 17.04
C ALA A 40 -19.06 -16.47 16.59
N ALA A 41 -18.13 -15.75 17.22
CA ALA A 41 -16.71 -15.85 16.98
C ALA A 41 -15.93 -15.87 18.30
N ALA A 42 -14.82 -16.60 18.34
CA ALA A 42 -13.91 -16.54 19.49
C ALA A 42 -12.99 -15.30 19.36
N PRO A 43 -12.59 -14.66 20.47
CA PRO A 43 -11.55 -13.65 20.47
C PRO A 43 -10.27 -14.15 19.77
N LEU A 44 -9.62 -13.28 18.98
CA LEU A 44 -8.38 -13.66 18.26
C LEU A 44 -7.47 -12.44 18.09
N GLY A 45 -6.16 -12.65 18.13
CA GLY A 45 -5.15 -11.65 17.79
C GLY A 45 -5.35 -10.29 18.47
N GLY A 46 -5.67 -10.26 19.77
CA GLY A 46 -5.96 -9.02 20.51
C GLY A 46 -7.38 -8.47 20.33
N ASN A 47 -8.18 -8.99 19.38
CA ASN A 47 -9.57 -8.59 19.17
C ASN A 47 -10.50 -9.38 20.10
N PRO A 48 -11.17 -8.72 21.08
CA PRO A 48 -12.01 -9.38 22.09
C PRO A 48 -13.43 -9.71 21.62
N GLY A 49 -13.83 -9.29 20.42
CA GLY A 49 -15.18 -9.45 19.89
C GLY A 49 -15.65 -10.91 19.92
N ARG A 50 -16.92 -11.13 20.22
CA ARG A 50 -17.55 -12.45 20.36
C ARG A 50 -18.52 -12.77 19.23
N THR A 51 -18.71 -11.83 18.31
CA THR A 51 -19.38 -12.05 17.03
C THR A 51 -18.52 -11.48 15.91
N ILE A 52 -18.75 -11.94 14.68
CA ILE A 52 -18.05 -11.43 13.50
C ILE A 52 -18.26 -9.92 13.36
N GLY A 53 -19.50 -9.45 13.55
CA GLY A 53 -19.80 -8.01 13.48
C GLY A 53 -19.10 -7.20 14.58
N GLU A 54 -19.01 -7.72 15.82
CA GLU A 54 -18.22 -7.08 16.89
C GLU A 54 -16.74 -7.00 16.51
N GLN A 55 -16.14 -8.10 16.03
CA GLN A 55 -14.75 -8.12 15.64
C GLN A 55 -14.47 -7.15 14.49
N ARG A 56 -15.35 -7.06 13.49
CA ARG A 56 -15.25 -6.08 12.40
C ARG A 56 -15.29 -4.64 12.91
N ARG A 57 -16.25 -4.31 13.79
CA ARG A 57 -16.34 -2.95 14.38
C ARG A 57 -15.12 -2.60 15.22
N ILE A 58 -14.59 -3.56 16.00
CA ILE A 58 -13.39 -3.34 16.83
C ILE A 58 -12.18 -3.09 15.95
N ALA A 59 -11.94 -3.92 14.93
CA ALA A 59 -10.81 -3.72 14.01
C ALA A 59 -10.94 -2.40 13.23
N TYR A 60 -12.17 -2.04 12.83
CA TYR A 60 -12.44 -0.78 12.16
C TYR A 60 -12.18 0.42 13.09
N GLN A 61 -12.69 0.38 14.34
CA GLN A 61 -12.43 1.44 15.32
C GLN A 61 -10.94 1.57 15.62
N TYR A 62 -10.22 0.45 15.71
CA TYR A 62 -8.77 0.45 15.92
C TYR A 62 -8.03 1.18 14.78
N ALA A 63 -8.41 0.93 13.52
CA ALA A 63 -7.87 1.64 12.38
C ALA A 63 -8.17 3.15 12.42
N MET A 64 -9.40 3.54 12.81
CA MET A 64 -9.76 4.95 12.99
C MET A 64 -8.97 5.61 14.11
N ASP A 65 -8.74 4.90 15.22
CA ASP A 65 -7.93 5.40 16.35
C ASP A 65 -6.45 5.59 15.92
N LEU A 66 -5.91 4.70 15.06
CA LEU A 66 -4.58 4.85 14.48
C LEU A 66 -4.50 6.12 13.62
N TRP A 67 -5.42 6.28 12.65
CA TRP A 67 -5.44 7.47 11.79
C TRP A 67 -5.69 8.75 12.58
N GLY A 68 -6.61 8.70 13.56
CA GLY A 68 -6.88 9.82 14.44
C GLY A 68 -5.66 10.26 15.24
N ALA A 69 -4.84 9.32 15.70
CA ALA A 69 -3.58 9.64 16.38
C ALA A 69 -2.53 10.21 15.43
N VAL A 70 -2.43 9.69 14.20
CA VAL A 70 -1.44 10.11 13.18
C VAL A 70 -1.69 11.53 12.67
N LEU A 71 -2.97 11.89 12.43
CA LEU A 71 -3.35 13.15 11.81
C LEU A 71 -3.74 14.21 12.84
N GLN A 72 -3.61 15.48 12.45
CA GLN A 72 -4.11 16.61 13.24
C GLN A 72 -5.35 17.22 12.57
N SER A 73 -6.44 17.31 13.30
CA SER A 73 -7.65 18.04 12.91
C SER A 73 -8.42 18.51 14.13
N ASN A 74 -8.96 19.72 14.05
CA ASN A 74 -9.92 20.24 15.04
C ASN A 74 -11.37 19.94 14.63
N VAL A 75 -11.58 19.40 13.44
CA VAL A 75 -12.87 18.99 12.89
C VAL A 75 -12.92 17.47 12.94
N GLU A 76 -14.06 16.92 13.35
CA GLU A 76 -14.30 15.48 13.37
C GLU A 76 -14.31 14.94 11.94
N ILE A 77 -13.66 13.78 11.73
CA ILE A 77 -13.66 13.04 10.47
C ILE A 77 -14.67 11.91 10.61
N LYS A 78 -15.70 11.89 9.78
CA LYS A 78 -16.76 10.88 9.81
C LYS A 78 -16.61 9.90 8.68
N VAL A 79 -16.49 8.62 8.99
CA VAL A 79 -16.26 7.54 8.02
C VAL A 79 -17.49 6.64 7.95
N TYR A 80 -18.14 6.60 6.79
CA TYR A 80 -19.19 5.64 6.50
C TYR A 80 -18.55 4.29 6.11
N ALA A 81 -19.01 3.20 6.72
CA ALA A 81 -18.55 1.85 6.40
C ALA A 81 -19.70 0.86 6.29
N SER A 82 -19.63 0.00 5.28
CA SER A 82 -20.57 -1.10 5.06
C SER A 82 -19.90 -2.31 4.45
N PHE A 83 -20.59 -3.45 4.48
CA PHE A 83 -20.19 -4.65 3.77
C PHE A 83 -21.18 -4.96 2.65
N ALA A 84 -20.66 -5.28 1.48
CA ALA A 84 -21.47 -5.72 0.34
C ALA A 84 -20.68 -6.74 -0.49
N ARG A 85 -21.35 -7.40 -1.42
CA ARG A 85 -20.65 -8.16 -2.45
C ARG A 85 -19.95 -7.19 -3.40
N LEU A 86 -18.63 -7.23 -3.45
CA LEU A 86 -17.81 -6.52 -4.44
C LEU A 86 -17.44 -7.47 -5.58
N THR A 87 -16.88 -6.92 -6.68
CA THR A 87 -16.42 -7.71 -7.82
C THR A 87 -15.42 -8.76 -7.37
N CYS A 88 -15.72 -10.03 -7.67
CA CYS A 88 -14.96 -11.15 -7.15
C CYS A 88 -15.10 -12.38 -8.07
N THR A 89 -14.05 -13.19 -8.09
CA THR A 89 -13.98 -14.53 -8.69
C THR A 89 -13.36 -15.48 -7.68
N ALA A 90 -13.35 -16.78 -7.98
CA ALA A 90 -12.73 -17.78 -7.11
C ALA A 90 -11.24 -17.52 -6.82
N THR A 91 -10.53 -16.79 -7.68
CA THR A 91 -9.07 -16.59 -7.61
C THR A 91 -8.63 -15.15 -7.47
N GLY A 92 -9.54 -14.20 -7.43
CA GLY A 92 -9.22 -12.77 -7.27
C GLY A 92 -10.46 -11.93 -7.06
N GLY A 93 -10.32 -10.79 -6.41
CA GLY A 93 -11.45 -9.91 -6.14
C GLY A 93 -11.06 -8.60 -5.48
N THR A 94 -12.02 -7.68 -5.48
CA THR A 94 -11.91 -6.42 -4.73
C THR A 94 -12.15 -6.70 -3.26
N LEU A 95 -11.18 -6.37 -2.42
CA LEU A 95 -11.24 -6.56 -0.96
C LEU A 95 -12.08 -5.46 -0.31
N GLY A 96 -11.79 -4.22 -0.68
CA GLY A 96 -12.46 -3.02 -0.25
C GLY A 96 -12.49 -1.98 -1.36
N GLN A 97 -13.22 -0.91 -1.13
CA GLN A 97 -13.20 0.30 -1.91
C GLN A 97 -13.54 1.49 -1.03
N ALA A 98 -12.83 2.59 -1.19
CA ALA A 98 -13.11 3.82 -0.48
C ALA A 98 -12.70 5.06 -1.28
N GLY A 99 -13.14 6.21 -0.79
CA GLY A 99 -12.78 7.50 -1.31
C GLY A 99 -13.37 8.62 -0.47
N PRO A 100 -13.01 9.87 -0.74
CA PRO A 100 -13.69 11.00 -0.16
C PRO A 100 -15.15 11.03 -0.62
N ASN A 101 -16.06 11.24 0.33
CA ASN A 101 -17.49 11.35 0.03
C ASN A 101 -17.78 12.69 -0.64
N TRP A 102 -17.05 13.75 -0.24
CA TRP A 102 -17.17 15.09 -0.75
C TRP A 102 -15.81 15.63 -1.22
N ILE A 103 -15.85 16.50 -2.24
CA ILE A 103 -14.69 17.19 -2.78
C ILE A 103 -14.95 18.70 -2.68
N VAL A 104 -14.01 19.44 -2.09
CA VAL A 104 -14.10 20.87 -1.85
C VAL A 104 -12.97 21.63 -2.52
N ASN A 105 -13.14 22.92 -2.76
CA ASN A 105 -12.12 23.80 -3.32
C ASN A 105 -12.33 25.25 -2.86
N ASN A 106 -11.35 26.12 -3.09
CA ASN A 106 -11.43 27.56 -2.87
C ASN A 106 -11.96 28.00 -1.50
N PHE A 107 -11.68 27.21 -0.45
CA PHE A 107 -11.97 27.52 0.94
C PHE A 107 -10.79 28.27 1.61
N PRO A 108 -10.95 28.89 2.79
CA PRO A 108 -9.87 29.56 3.49
C PRO A 108 -8.70 28.61 3.80
N GLY A 109 -7.50 28.94 3.30
CA GLY A 109 -6.30 28.12 3.43
C GLY A 109 -6.04 27.17 2.25
N ALA A 110 -7.01 27.02 1.33
CA ALA A 110 -6.81 26.21 0.12
C ALA A 110 -5.86 26.89 -0.89
N LYS A 111 -5.13 26.08 -1.66
CA LYS A 111 -4.52 26.53 -2.91
C LYS A 111 -5.64 26.83 -3.92
N ALA A 112 -5.59 27.98 -4.58
CA ALA A 112 -6.60 28.37 -5.57
C ALA A 112 -6.78 27.29 -6.65
N ASP A 113 -8.00 27.10 -7.10
CA ASP A 113 -8.37 26.20 -8.19
C ASP A 113 -7.85 24.75 -8.04
N THR A 114 -7.78 24.29 -6.79
CA THR A 114 -7.31 22.97 -6.44
C THR A 114 -8.40 22.23 -5.66
N LEU A 115 -8.63 20.96 -6.01
CA LEU A 115 -9.60 20.08 -5.37
C LEU A 115 -8.96 19.37 -4.17
N TYR A 116 -9.74 19.22 -3.11
CA TYR A 116 -9.36 18.55 -1.86
C TYR A 116 -10.44 17.53 -1.45
N PRO A 117 -10.08 16.38 -0.83
CA PRO A 117 -11.06 15.59 -0.11
C PRO A 117 -11.61 16.40 1.08
N SER A 118 -12.90 16.26 1.43
CA SER A 118 -13.54 17.07 2.48
C SER A 118 -12.78 16.99 3.80
N ALA A 119 -12.41 15.79 4.26
CA ALA A 119 -11.67 15.60 5.50
C ALA A 119 -10.38 16.46 5.60
N LEU A 120 -9.61 16.54 4.52
CA LEU A 120 -8.42 17.40 4.45
C LEU A 120 -8.80 18.88 4.38
N GLY A 121 -9.82 19.21 3.57
CA GLY A 121 -10.33 20.57 3.46
C GLY A 121 -10.78 21.12 4.81
N ASP A 122 -11.55 20.36 5.55
CA ASP A 122 -12.06 20.69 6.89
C ASP A 122 -10.93 20.87 7.92
N ALA A 123 -9.94 19.98 7.88
CA ALA A 123 -8.76 20.07 8.74
C ALA A 123 -7.98 21.37 8.48
N ILE A 124 -7.82 21.77 7.21
CA ILE A 124 -7.14 23.02 6.82
C ILE A 124 -7.99 24.24 7.18
N ALA A 125 -9.29 24.21 6.88
CA ALA A 125 -10.22 25.33 7.13
C ALA A 125 -10.54 25.49 8.63
N GLY A 126 -10.37 24.43 9.43
CA GLY A 126 -10.77 24.40 10.84
C GLY A 126 -12.28 24.40 11.06
N GLN A 127 -13.06 24.07 10.04
CA GLN A 127 -14.52 23.98 10.07
C GLN A 127 -15.02 22.92 9.07
N ASP A 128 -16.17 22.33 9.35
CA ASP A 128 -16.89 21.46 8.41
C ASP A 128 -17.37 22.30 7.21
N LEU A 129 -16.84 21.97 6.01
CA LEU A 129 -17.13 22.68 4.77
C LEU A 129 -18.38 22.17 4.05
N VAL A 130 -18.86 20.97 4.42
CA VAL A 130 -20.02 20.31 3.83
C VAL A 130 -20.95 19.81 4.94
N PRO A 131 -21.55 20.69 5.74
CA PRO A 131 -22.35 20.31 6.89
C PRO A 131 -23.74 19.80 6.47
N ASP A 132 -23.80 18.66 5.76
CA ASP A 132 -25.05 18.03 5.33
C ASP A 132 -25.49 16.97 6.36
N PRO A 133 -26.59 17.21 7.13
CA PRO A 133 -27.09 16.24 8.09
C PRO A 133 -27.62 14.94 7.45
N ALA A 134 -27.98 14.97 6.16
CA ALA A 134 -28.50 13.80 5.44
C ALA A 134 -27.36 12.87 4.98
N ASP A 135 -26.18 13.45 4.73
CA ASP A 135 -24.98 12.72 4.35
C ASP A 135 -23.73 13.33 5.01
N PRO A 136 -23.55 13.11 6.32
CA PRO A 136 -22.51 13.78 7.09
C PRO A 136 -21.12 13.13 6.95
N ALA A 137 -20.96 12.07 6.15
CA ALA A 137 -19.70 11.35 6.03
C ALA A 137 -18.68 12.15 5.19
N ASP A 138 -17.43 12.18 5.64
CA ASP A 138 -16.27 12.69 4.86
C ASP A 138 -15.69 11.62 3.96
N VAL A 139 -15.72 10.38 4.44
CA VAL A 139 -15.16 9.20 3.78
C VAL A 139 -16.24 8.15 3.60
N PHE A 140 -16.37 7.64 2.40
CA PHE A 140 -17.15 6.43 2.09
C PHE A 140 -16.21 5.24 2.00
N SER A 141 -16.59 4.11 2.62
CA SER A 141 -15.87 2.84 2.48
C SER A 141 -16.81 1.64 2.45
N GLN A 142 -16.41 0.62 1.69
CA GLN A 142 -17.17 -0.62 1.56
C GLN A 142 -16.23 -1.82 1.44
N PHE A 143 -16.54 -2.91 2.13
CA PHE A 143 -15.71 -4.12 2.18
C PHE A 143 -16.45 -5.32 1.62
N ASN A 144 -15.70 -6.28 1.05
CA ASN A 144 -16.27 -7.48 0.47
C ASN A 144 -16.85 -8.39 1.55
N GLY A 145 -18.17 -8.56 1.53
CA GLY A 145 -18.90 -9.42 2.45
C GLY A 145 -18.91 -10.91 2.06
N ASP A 146 -18.46 -11.22 0.85
CA ASP A 146 -18.50 -12.58 0.28
C ASP A 146 -17.14 -13.27 0.22
N LEU A 147 -16.09 -12.63 0.77
CA LEU A 147 -14.74 -13.17 0.79
C LEU A 147 -14.71 -14.58 1.40
N GLY A 148 -14.07 -15.51 0.70
CA GLY A 148 -13.92 -16.90 1.14
C GLY A 148 -14.98 -17.86 0.60
N LYS A 149 -16.05 -17.36 -0.05
CA LYS A 149 -17.03 -18.20 -0.75
C LYS A 149 -16.42 -18.82 -2.01
N ASP A 150 -17.00 -19.90 -2.51
CA ASP A 150 -16.49 -20.65 -3.66
C ASP A 150 -16.26 -19.79 -4.91
N ASP A 151 -17.04 -18.73 -5.07
CA ASP A 151 -16.97 -17.79 -6.19
C ASP A 151 -16.29 -16.45 -5.85
N CYS A 152 -15.64 -16.34 -4.67
CA CYS A 152 -15.00 -15.12 -4.21
C CYS A 152 -13.77 -15.41 -3.34
N LEU A 153 -12.57 -15.45 -3.94
CA LEU A 153 -11.31 -15.80 -3.29
C LEU A 153 -11.48 -17.06 -2.44
N ALA A 154 -11.86 -18.15 -3.10
CA ALA A 154 -12.28 -19.40 -2.49
C ALA A 154 -11.26 -19.93 -1.47
N GLY A 155 -11.73 -20.25 -0.27
CA GLY A 155 -10.90 -20.76 0.81
C GLY A 155 -10.07 -19.71 1.57
N SER A 156 -10.14 -18.43 1.19
CA SER A 156 -9.59 -17.32 1.97
C SER A 156 -10.59 -16.84 3.04
N GLY A 157 -10.31 -15.71 3.68
CA GLY A 157 -11.22 -15.09 4.65
C GLY A 157 -10.59 -13.87 5.29
N TRP A 158 -11.41 -13.10 6.01
CA TRP A 158 -10.91 -11.98 6.79
C TRP A 158 -10.25 -12.45 8.09
N TYR A 159 -8.99 -12.09 8.31
CA TYR A 159 -8.38 -12.13 9.63
C TYR A 159 -8.76 -10.85 10.38
N LEU A 160 -9.49 -10.97 11.47
CA LEU A 160 -10.03 -9.85 12.25
C LEU A 160 -9.19 -9.52 13.50
N GLY A 161 -7.99 -10.14 13.63
CA GLY A 161 -7.01 -9.81 14.68
C GLY A 161 -6.38 -8.43 14.47
N LEU A 162 -5.76 -7.90 15.54
CA LEU A 162 -5.13 -6.57 15.58
C LEU A 162 -3.60 -6.66 15.70
N ASP A 163 -3.06 -7.86 15.82
CA ASP A 163 -1.65 -8.16 16.14
C ASP A 163 -0.75 -8.33 14.92
N GLY A 164 -1.27 -8.16 13.71
CA GLY A 164 -0.54 -8.34 12.45
C GLY A 164 -0.14 -9.79 12.13
N LYS A 165 -0.52 -10.78 12.95
CA LYS A 165 -0.14 -12.20 12.77
C LYS A 165 -1.16 -12.94 11.91
N THR A 166 -1.33 -12.48 10.68
CA THR A 166 -2.31 -13.03 9.73
C THR A 166 -1.95 -14.47 9.36
N PRO A 167 -2.86 -15.45 9.58
CA PRO A 167 -2.64 -16.82 9.12
C PRO A 167 -2.51 -16.91 7.60
N GLU A 168 -1.72 -17.89 7.13
CA GLU A 168 -1.59 -18.16 5.70
C GLU A 168 -2.96 -18.38 5.04
N GLY A 169 -3.16 -17.77 3.88
CA GLY A 169 -4.42 -17.83 3.12
C GLY A 169 -5.53 -16.91 3.62
N GLN A 170 -5.33 -16.18 4.72
CA GLN A 170 -6.25 -15.14 5.17
C GLN A 170 -5.77 -13.75 4.77
N ILE A 171 -6.67 -12.77 4.79
CA ILE A 171 -6.43 -11.37 4.45
C ILE A 171 -6.60 -10.52 5.71
N ASN A 172 -5.61 -9.69 6.00
CA ASN A 172 -5.63 -8.83 7.18
C ASN A 172 -6.66 -7.71 7.03
N PHE A 173 -7.77 -7.80 7.76
CA PHE A 173 -8.82 -6.79 7.68
C PHE A 173 -8.34 -5.41 8.16
N LEU A 174 -7.52 -5.33 9.20
CA LEU A 174 -6.98 -4.06 9.70
C LEU A 174 -6.11 -3.36 8.64
N ASN A 175 -5.24 -4.10 7.94
CA ASN A 175 -4.44 -3.53 6.84
C ASN A 175 -5.34 -2.94 5.75
N VAL A 176 -6.36 -3.70 5.31
CA VAL A 176 -7.29 -3.24 4.27
C VAL A 176 -8.09 -2.03 4.74
N VAL A 177 -8.56 -1.98 5.99
CA VAL A 177 -9.26 -0.81 6.54
C VAL A 177 -8.33 0.41 6.59
N MET A 178 -7.07 0.24 7.00
CA MET A 178 -6.08 1.32 7.00
C MET A 178 -5.83 1.86 5.59
N HIS A 179 -5.71 0.96 4.61
CA HIS A 179 -5.55 1.30 3.19
C HIS A 179 -6.77 2.08 2.66
N GLU A 180 -7.96 1.58 2.86
CA GLU A 180 -9.20 2.17 2.34
C GLU A 180 -9.47 3.54 2.97
N ILE A 181 -9.34 3.69 4.29
CA ILE A 181 -9.44 5.01 4.94
C ILE A 181 -8.37 5.95 4.36
N GLY A 182 -7.17 5.45 4.06
CA GLY A 182 -6.10 6.21 3.40
C GLY A 182 -6.56 6.86 2.08
N HIS A 183 -7.31 6.13 1.24
CA HIS A 183 -7.90 6.69 0.03
C HIS A 183 -8.90 7.81 0.34
N GLY A 184 -9.77 7.60 1.32
CA GLY A 184 -10.74 8.61 1.75
C GLY A 184 -10.09 9.89 2.28
N LEU A 185 -8.95 9.76 2.95
CA LEU A 185 -8.15 10.87 3.49
C LEU A 185 -7.32 11.60 2.42
N GLY A 186 -7.27 11.09 1.18
CA GLY A 186 -6.67 11.78 0.04
C GLY A 186 -5.53 11.06 -0.67
N ALA A 187 -5.25 9.79 -0.38
CA ALA A 187 -4.32 9.00 -1.17
C ALA A 187 -4.97 8.55 -2.51
N ALA A 188 -5.59 9.47 -3.22
CA ALA A 188 -6.28 9.23 -4.48
C ALA A 188 -6.33 10.48 -5.36
N GLY A 189 -6.05 10.32 -6.66
CA GLY A 189 -6.23 11.40 -7.64
C GLY A 189 -7.62 11.40 -8.26
N PHE A 190 -8.17 12.59 -8.46
CA PHE A 190 -9.53 12.79 -9.00
C PHE A 190 -9.57 12.93 -10.51
N LEU A 191 -8.49 12.66 -11.21
CA LEU A 191 -8.49 12.67 -12.67
C LEU A 191 -9.12 11.39 -13.25
N ASN A 192 -9.61 11.48 -14.48
CA ASN A 192 -10.08 10.32 -15.22
C ASN A 192 -8.88 9.50 -15.73
N LYS A 193 -8.71 8.29 -15.20
CA LYS A 193 -7.56 7.41 -15.45
C LYS A 193 -7.45 6.91 -16.90
N THR A 194 -8.57 6.92 -17.65
CA THR A 194 -8.61 6.49 -19.05
C THR A 194 -8.32 7.65 -20.00
N THR A 195 -8.87 8.83 -19.73
CA THR A 195 -8.79 9.98 -20.64
C THR A 195 -7.76 11.03 -20.23
N GLY A 196 -7.28 11.01 -18.97
CA GLY A 196 -6.37 11.99 -18.41
C GLY A 196 -7.00 13.35 -18.10
N VAL A 197 -8.34 13.45 -18.14
CA VAL A 197 -9.08 14.69 -17.83
C VAL A 197 -9.02 14.94 -16.34
N LEU A 198 -8.63 16.16 -15.94
CA LEU A 198 -8.49 16.55 -14.54
C LEU A 198 -9.85 16.73 -13.86
N GLY A 199 -9.89 16.44 -12.55
CA GLY A 199 -10.97 16.77 -11.63
C GLY A 199 -12.34 16.25 -12.06
N SER A 200 -12.43 15.03 -12.57
CA SER A 200 -13.69 14.42 -13.03
C SER A 200 -14.45 15.27 -14.07
N GLY A 201 -13.72 16.09 -14.83
CA GLY A 201 -14.28 16.97 -15.87
C GLY A 201 -14.35 18.45 -15.50
N SER A 202 -14.04 18.85 -14.28
CA SER A 202 -13.95 20.27 -13.89
C SER A 202 -12.76 20.99 -14.54
N GLY A 203 -11.72 20.25 -14.96
CA GLY A 203 -10.45 20.78 -15.44
C GLY A 203 -9.51 21.23 -14.31
N LEU A 204 -9.93 21.17 -13.05
CA LEU A 204 -9.11 21.52 -11.90
C LEU A 204 -8.24 20.34 -11.49
N THR A 205 -7.01 20.63 -11.07
CA THR A 205 -6.16 19.60 -10.43
C THR A 205 -6.62 19.34 -9.01
N ASP A 206 -6.20 18.21 -8.44
CA ASP A 206 -6.35 17.92 -7.02
C ASP A 206 -4.98 17.85 -6.33
N VAL A 207 -4.99 17.85 -5.00
CA VAL A 207 -3.77 17.86 -4.17
C VAL A 207 -2.88 16.64 -4.41
N TYR A 208 -3.44 15.47 -4.71
CA TYR A 208 -2.69 14.26 -5.03
C TYR A 208 -2.12 14.34 -6.45
N THR A 209 -2.96 14.64 -7.45
CA THR A 209 -2.56 14.75 -8.86
C THR A 209 -1.48 15.81 -9.06
N SER A 210 -1.48 16.88 -8.28
CA SER A 210 -0.44 17.91 -8.32
C SER A 210 0.94 17.42 -7.88
N GLN A 211 1.03 16.27 -7.18
CA GLN A 211 2.30 15.62 -6.83
C GLN A 211 2.75 14.59 -7.86
N ALA A 212 1.90 14.18 -8.78
CA ALA A 212 2.27 13.24 -9.83
C ALA A 212 3.15 13.91 -10.92
N TYR A 213 4.06 13.12 -11.48
CA TYR A 213 5.04 13.58 -12.45
C TYR A 213 5.26 12.53 -13.55
N ASP A 214 5.32 12.98 -14.79
CA ASP A 214 5.70 12.17 -15.94
C ASP A 214 7.22 12.29 -16.14
N ASN A 215 7.95 11.22 -15.88
CA ASN A 215 9.42 11.21 -15.97
C ASN A 215 9.96 11.17 -17.41
N VAL A 216 9.11 10.93 -18.40
CA VAL A 216 9.44 10.99 -19.82
C VAL A 216 9.25 12.42 -20.36
N GLN A 217 8.13 13.06 -20.06
CA GLN A 217 7.87 14.44 -20.44
C GLN A 217 8.60 15.45 -19.54
N ASN A 218 9.12 15.01 -18.39
CA ASN A 218 9.72 15.85 -17.35
C ASN A 218 8.77 16.97 -16.88
N LYS A 219 7.50 16.63 -16.60
CA LYS A 219 6.44 17.56 -16.22
C LYS A 219 5.56 16.99 -15.11
N ARG A 220 5.06 17.87 -14.25
CA ARG A 220 3.97 17.54 -13.33
C ARG A 220 2.67 17.34 -14.10
N PHE A 221 1.76 16.56 -13.56
CA PHE A 221 0.46 16.30 -14.18
C PHE A 221 -0.42 17.57 -14.25
N ASP A 222 -0.24 18.52 -13.34
CA ASP A 222 -0.91 19.82 -13.32
C ASP A 222 -0.21 20.91 -14.19
N ASP A 223 0.90 20.57 -14.86
CA ASP A 223 1.55 21.50 -15.80
C ASP A 223 0.58 21.87 -16.94
N PRO A 224 0.38 23.18 -17.25
CA PRO A 224 -0.54 23.61 -18.29
C PRO A 224 -0.26 23.06 -19.69
N THR A 225 0.98 22.61 -19.94
CA THR A 225 1.39 22.02 -21.22
C THR A 225 1.25 20.48 -21.24
N MET A 226 0.88 19.88 -20.11
CA MET A 226 0.62 18.44 -19.99
C MET A 226 -0.82 18.19 -20.48
N THR A 227 -0.95 17.64 -21.69
CA THR A 227 -2.27 17.36 -22.26
C THR A 227 -2.96 16.15 -21.60
N ASN A 228 -4.29 16.06 -21.75
CA ASN A 228 -5.04 14.89 -21.27
C ASN A 228 -4.50 13.59 -21.87
N ALA A 229 -4.17 13.58 -23.16
CA ALA A 229 -3.61 12.42 -23.84
C ALA A 229 -2.25 11.98 -23.24
N LEU A 230 -1.37 12.92 -22.91
CA LEU A 230 -0.08 12.63 -22.27
C LEU A 230 -0.26 12.07 -20.86
N ARG A 231 -1.19 12.63 -20.06
CA ARG A 231 -1.54 12.06 -18.74
C ARG A 231 -2.06 10.63 -18.86
N ALA A 232 -3.02 10.41 -19.77
CA ALA A 232 -3.58 9.08 -20.01
C ALA A 232 -2.52 8.06 -20.48
N GLU A 233 -1.57 8.49 -21.30
CA GLU A 233 -0.45 7.67 -21.76
C GLU A 233 0.51 7.33 -20.59
N ALA A 234 0.88 8.32 -19.78
CA ALA A 234 1.76 8.11 -18.63
C ALA A 234 1.17 7.10 -17.64
N MET A 235 -0.13 7.20 -17.33
CA MET A 235 -0.83 6.27 -16.43
C MET A 235 -0.98 4.83 -16.97
N ARG A 236 -0.67 4.59 -18.25
CA ARG A 236 -0.69 3.25 -18.89
C ARG A 236 0.69 2.77 -19.31
N THR A 237 1.72 3.47 -18.88
CA THR A 237 3.11 3.09 -19.17
C THR A 237 3.83 2.77 -17.87
N PRO A 238 4.13 1.48 -17.61
CA PRO A 238 4.80 1.06 -16.37
C PRO A 238 6.06 1.88 -16.08
N GLY A 239 6.20 2.34 -14.85
CA GLY A 239 7.34 3.10 -14.36
C GLY A 239 7.44 4.56 -14.85
N ARG A 240 6.48 5.05 -15.66
CA ARG A 240 6.52 6.42 -16.21
C ARG A 240 5.91 7.45 -15.25
N THR A 241 4.87 7.10 -14.52
CA THR A 241 4.26 7.99 -13.52
C THR A 241 4.96 7.84 -12.19
N VAL A 242 5.46 8.94 -11.63
CA VAL A 242 6.19 8.96 -10.37
C VAL A 242 5.68 10.07 -9.44
N TRP A 243 5.96 9.93 -8.14
CA TRP A 243 5.63 10.94 -7.14
C TRP A 243 6.72 12.01 -7.06
N ALA A 244 6.38 13.28 -7.19
CA ALA A 244 7.31 14.38 -7.11
C ALA A 244 7.34 15.06 -5.73
N GLY A 245 6.49 14.65 -4.79
CA GLY A 245 6.49 15.17 -3.43
C GLY A 245 7.81 14.85 -2.72
N THR A 246 8.37 15.86 -2.05
CA THR A 246 9.72 15.76 -1.50
C THR A 246 9.79 14.90 -0.23
N ARG A 247 8.69 14.78 0.51
CA ARG A 247 8.65 14.02 1.76
C ARG A 247 8.62 12.53 1.48
N VAL A 248 7.77 12.07 0.55
CA VAL A 248 7.76 10.66 0.11
C VAL A 248 9.14 10.23 -0.39
N ASN A 249 9.76 11.01 -1.29
CA ASN A 249 11.04 10.64 -1.87
C ASN A 249 12.19 10.65 -0.84
N ARG A 250 12.10 11.48 0.20
CA ARG A 250 13.05 11.43 1.31
C ARG A 250 12.85 10.20 2.19
N GLU A 251 11.60 9.86 2.52
CA GLU A 251 11.31 8.64 3.30
C GLU A 251 11.63 7.38 2.49
N ALA A 252 11.36 7.35 1.19
CA ALA A 252 11.74 6.26 0.30
C ALA A 252 13.24 5.94 0.39
N ALA A 253 14.09 6.97 0.48
CA ALA A 253 15.54 6.79 0.63
C ALA A 253 15.96 6.13 1.96
N LEU A 254 15.06 6.05 2.94
CA LEU A 254 15.32 5.46 4.25
C LEU A 254 14.76 4.03 4.38
N ILE A 255 13.74 3.69 3.60
CA ILE A 255 12.99 2.44 3.79
C ILE A 255 13.04 1.48 2.60
N LEU A 256 13.22 2.00 1.37
CA LEU A 256 13.24 1.13 0.19
C LEU A 256 14.62 0.47 0.02
N ASP A 257 14.58 -0.78 -0.37
CA ASP A 257 15.77 -1.57 -0.64
C ASP A 257 16.54 -1.08 -1.87
N PRO A 258 17.85 -1.35 -1.97
CA PRO A 258 18.61 -1.17 -3.18
C PRO A 258 17.97 -1.93 -4.34
N ARG A 259 17.91 -1.31 -5.53
CA ARG A 259 17.29 -1.93 -6.70
C ARG A 259 18.03 -3.17 -7.14
N THR A 260 17.30 -4.27 -7.23
CA THR A 260 17.79 -5.48 -7.89
C THR A 260 17.67 -5.37 -9.40
N LEU A 261 18.79 -5.55 -10.11
CA LEU A 261 18.90 -5.50 -11.57
C LEU A 261 19.53 -6.80 -12.08
N LEU A 262 19.21 -7.17 -13.32
CA LEU A 262 19.96 -8.20 -14.04
C LEU A 262 21.19 -7.58 -14.70
N ARG A 263 22.38 -8.01 -14.30
CA ARG A 263 23.64 -7.63 -14.94
C ARG A 263 24.09 -8.74 -15.90
N VAL A 264 24.19 -8.41 -17.17
CA VAL A 264 24.77 -9.27 -18.20
C VAL A 264 26.21 -8.87 -18.40
N THR A 265 27.13 -9.83 -18.23
CA THR A 265 28.58 -9.59 -18.30
C THR A 265 29.22 -10.11 -19.59
N ALA A 266 28.58 -11.05 -20.27
CA ALA A 266 29.03 -11.60 -21.54
C ALA A 266 27.81 -11.96 -22.40
N PRO A 267 27.94 -11.92 -23.74
CA PRO A 267 29.05 -11.31 -24.49
C PRO A 267 28.99 -9.77 -24.40
N ALA A 268 30.03 -9.06 -24.86
CA ALA A 268 30.09 -7.60 -24.86
C ALA A 268 28.90 -6.96 -25.61
N SER A 269 28.37 -7.60 -26.65
CA SER A 269 27.21 -7.15 -27.45
C SER A 269 25.90 -7.18 -26.63
N ALA A 270 25.79 -8.06 -25.64
CA ALA A 270 24.63 -8.16 -24.74
C ALA A 270 24.88 -7.52 -23.37
N ALA A 271 26.11 -7.14 -23.04
CA ALA A 271 26.47 -6.62 -21.72
C ALA A 271 25.69 -5.36 -21.36
N GLY A 272 25.22 -5.31 -20.11
CA GLY A 272 24.43 -4.18 -19.59
C GLY A 272 23.76 -4.50 -18.27
N LYS A 273 23.02 -3.49 -17.77
CA LYS A 273 22.16 -3.57 -16.61
C LYS A 273 20.70 -3.50 -17.10
N PHE A 274 19.87 -4.42 -16.69
CA PHE A 274 18.49 -4.54 -17.14
C PHE A 274 17.55 -4.51 -15.95
N GLU A 275 16.46 -3.80 -16.09
CA GLU A 275 15.36 -3.80 -15.12
C GLU A 275 14.68 -5.17 -15.10
N VAL A 276 14.24 -5.61 -13.93
CA VAL A 276 13.57 -6.90 -13.74
C VAL A 276 12.23 -6.76 -13.04
N GLY A 277 11.26 -7.58 -13.46
CA GLY A 277 10.04 -7.87 -12.71
C GLY A 277 10.19 -9.19 -11.97
N PHE A 278 9.53 -9.32 -10.83
CA PHE A 278 9.62 -10.51 -9.97
C PHE A 278 8.41 -11.44 -10.16
N ALA A 279 8.56 -12.70 -9.71
CA ALA A 279 7.46 -13.65 -9.61
C ALA A 279 6.82 -13.57 -8.21
N SER A 280 5.49 -13.62 -8.14
CA SER A 280 4.73 -13.76 -6.89
C SER A 280 4.57 -15.23 -6.45
N PHE A 281 5.39 -16.12 -7.00
CA PHE A 281 5.40 -17.56 -6.73
C PHE A 281 6.84 -18.10 -6.72
N GLY A 282 7.06 -19.19 -6.03
CA GLY A 282 8.41 -19.75 -5.81
C GLY A 282 9.25 -18.83 -4.92
N PRO A 283 10.58 -19.07 -4.84
CA PRO A 283 11.46 -18.23 -4.05
C PRO A 283 11.66 -16.85 -4.71
N LEU A 284 11.62 -15.77 -3.92
CA LEU A 284 11.98 -14.43 -4.38
C LEU A 284 13.40 -14.46 -4.99
N ALA A 285 13.54 -13.92 -6.19
CA ALA A 285 14.83 -13.85 -6.86
C ALA A 285 15.72 -12.78 -6.24
N THR A 286 16.91 -13.15 -5.80
CA THR A 286 17.88 -12.28 -5.14
C THR A 286 19.28 -12.48 -5.73
N ALA A 287 20.21 -11.57 -5.46
CA ALA A 287 21.62 -11.75 -5.86
C ALA A 287 22.25 -13.04 -5.29
N ALA A 288 21.74 -13.53 -4.15
CA ALA A 288 22.25 -14.76 -3.51
C ALA A 288 21.80 -16.04 -4.24
N ASN A 289 20.53 -16.12 -4.67
CA ASN A 289 19.98 -17.33 -5.31
C ASN A 289 19.97 -17.25 -6.85
N PHE A 290 20.36 -16.11 -7.44
CA PHE A 290 20.50 -15.92 -8.89
C PHE A 290 21.95 -15.44 -9.24
N PRO A 291 22.98 -16.21 -8.87
CA PRO A 291 24.38 -15.85 -9.14
C PRO A 291 24.70 -15.96 -10.64
N ALA A 292 25.90 -15.50 -11.04
CA ALA A 292 26.33 -15.54 -12.42
C ALA A 292 26.25 -16.96 -13.02
N ARG A 293 25.47 -17.11 -14.07
CA ARG A 293 25.22 -18.36 -14.81
C ARG A 293 25.08 -18.08 -16.29
N SER A 294 25.37 -19.12 -17.09
CA SER A 294 25.02 -19.11 -18.51
C SER A 294 23.52 -19.11 -18.69
N VAL A 295 23.04 -18.33 -19.63
CA VAL A 295 21.64 -18.23 -20.04
C VAL A 295 21.43 -19.01 -21.33
N VAL A 296 20.40 -19.86 -21.36
CA VAL A 296 20.06 -20.71 -22.51
C VAL A 296 18.59 -20.48 -22.89
N THR A 297 18.34 -20.12 -24.14
CA THR A 297 16.98 -20.07 -24.66
C THR A 297 16.42 -21.50 -24.73
N VAL A 298 15.27 -21.74 -24.16
CA VAL A 298 14.62 -23.06 -24.21
C VAL A 298 14.12 -23.38 -25.62
N ASN A 299 14.00 -24.67 -25.91
CA ASN A 299 13.28 -25.20 -27.05
C ASN A 299 12.35 -26.28 -26.56
N ASP A 300 11.06 -25.99 -26.50
CA ASP A 300 10.01 -26.94 -26.07
C ASP A 300 9.45 -27.79 -27.22
N GLY A 301 9.94 -27.56 -28.45
CA GLY A 301 9.64 -28.38 -29.62
C GLY A 301 8.30 -28.06 -30.31
N VAL A 302 7.50 -27.16 -29.77
CA VAL A 302 6.20 -26.78 -30.31
C VAL A 302 6.21 -25.34 -30.78
N ALA A 303 5.98 -25.10 -32.06
CA ALA A 303 6.00 -23.78 -32.68
C ALA A 303 4.60 -23.14 -32.79
N ALA A 304 3.66 -23.44 -31.89
CA ALA A 304 2.30 -22.89 -31.96
C ALA A 304 2.27 -21.36 -31.83
N ALA A 305 3.04 -20.80 -30.88
CA ALA A 305 3.26 -19.36 -30.76
C ALA A 305 4.78 -19.05 -30.76
N SER A 306 5.57 -19.84 -30.05
CA SER A 306 7.02 -19.76 -29.98
C SER A 306 7.57 -21.10 -29.49
N ALA A 307 8.56 -21.66 -30.16
CA ALA A 307 9.26 -22.86 -29.68
C ALA A 307 10.11 -22.61 -28.42
N SER A 308 10.09 -21.39 -27.91
CA SER A 308 10.79 -20.99 -26.68
C SER A 308 9.84 -20.45 -25.61
N ASP A 309 8.56 -20.73 -25.68
CA ASP A 309 7.61 -20.23 -24.70
C ASP A 309 7.54 -21.11 -23.41
N GLY A 310 8.14 -22.32 -23.44
CA GLY A 310 8.31 -23.20 -22.29
C GLY A 310 7.01 -23.79 -21.74
N CYS A 311 5.98 -23.84 -22.55
CA CYS A 311 4.67 -24.38 -22.15
C CYS A 311 4.61 -25.89 -22.18
N GLU A 312 5.44 -26.55 -22.98
CA GLU A 312 5.55 -28.00 -23.12
C GLU A 312 6.81 -28.55 -22.42
N THR A 313 6.77 -29.81 -22.00
CA THR A 313 7.89 -30.52 -21.37
C THR A 313 7.85 -32.00 -21.75
N PRO A 314 9.00 -32.68 -21.94
CA PRO A 314 10.38 -32.19 -21.78
C PRO A 314 10.84 -31.25 -22.90
N PHE A 315 11.80 -30.35 -22.58
CA PHE A 315 12.44 -29.50 -23.58
C PHE A 315 13.32 -30.33 -24.51
N VAL A 316 13.33 -30.00 -25.79
CA VAL A 316 14.21 -30.62 -26.82
C VAL A 316 15.68 -30.45 -26.43
N ASN A 317 16.03 -29.29 -25.86
CA ASN A 317 17.39 -28.96 -25.43
C ASN A 317 17.56 -29.03 -23.91
N ALA A 318 16.85 -29.92 -23.21
CA ALA A 318 16.92 -30.09 -21.75
C ALA A 318 18.36 -30.25 -21.22
N ALA A 319 19.20 -31.01 -21.93
CA ALA A 319 20.60 -31.20 -21.55
C ALA A 319 21.44 -29.90 -21.57
N GLU A 320 21.07 -28.95 -22.44
CA GLU A 320 21.71 -27.63 -22.50
C GLU A 320 21.20 -26.69 -21.40
N VAL A 321 19.94 -26.83 -20.99
CA VAL A 321 19.28 -26.04 -19.95
C VAL A 321 19.72 -26.44 -18.55
N ALA A 322 20.00 -27.73 -18.33
CA ALA A 322 20.37 -28.28 -17.03
C ALA A 322 21.53 -27.51 -16.37
N GLY A 323 21.34 -27.06 -15.14
CA GLY A 323 22.31 -26.28 -14.36
C GLY A 323 22.50 -24.83 -14.78
N LYS A 324 21.69 -24.33 -15.73
CA LYS A 324 21.78 -22.98 -16.27
C LYS A 324 20.47 -22.20 -16.04
N VAL A 325 20.45 -20.93 -16.42
CA VAL A 325 19.27 -20.09 -16.42
C VAL A 325 18.54 -20.28 -17.74
N ALA A 326 17.27 -20.64 -17.67
CA ALA A 326 16.39 -20.76 -18.83
C ALA A 326 15.87 -19.39 -19.26
N LEU A 327 15.99 -19.06 -20.56
CA LEU A 327 15.36 -17.88 -21.17
C LEU A 327 14.12 -18.32 -21.92
N ILE A 328 12.95 -17.77 -21.55
CA ILE A 328 11.63 -18.24 -21.99
C ILE A 328 10.81 -17.05 -22.47
N ASP A 329 10.04 -17.21 -23.56
CA ASP A 329 9.11 -16.18 -24.04
C ASP A 329 7.81 -16.13 -23.22
N ARG A 330 7.32 -14.91 -22.98
CA ARG A 330 5.97 -14.71 -22.45
C ARG A 330 4.93 -15.05 -23.53
N GLY A 331 3.83 -15.72 -23.11
CA GLY A 331 2.68 -16.04 -23.95
C GLY A 331 2.22 -17.48 -23.72
N THR A 332 1.10 -17.86 -24.32
CA THR A 332 0.52 -19.22 -24.42
C THR A 332 0.02 -19.77 -23.07
N CYS A 333 0.86 -19.93 -22.06
CA CYS A 333 0.50 -20.47 -20.75
C CYS A 333 0.93 -19.57 -19.58
N ALA A 334 0.46 -19.89 -18.36
CA ALA A 334 0.77 -19.12 -17.15
C ALA A 334 2.28 -19.14 -16.82
N PHE A 335 2.79 -18.07 -16.21
CA PHE A 335 4.21 -17.95 -15.85
C PHE A 335 4.70 -19.09 -14.97
N ALA A 336 3.91 -19.49 -13.97
CA ALA A 336 4.28 -20.58 -13.06
C ALA A 336 4.44 -21.93 -13.80
N ILE A 337 3.65 -22.20 -14.87
CA ILE A 337 3.80 -23.40 -15.71
C ILE A 337 5.16 -23.38 -16.41
N LYS A 338 5.54 -22.25 -17.01
CA LYS A 338 6.84 -22.09 -17.69
C LYS A 338 8.01 -22.34 -16.73
N VAL A 339 7.94 -21.75 -15.53
CA VAL A 339 9.00 -21.90 -14.51
C VAL A 339 9.04 -23.33 -13.98
N LYS A 340 7.89 -23.96 -13.77
CA LYS A 340 7.82 -25.37 -13.37
C LYS A 340 8.41 -26.30 -14.42
N ASN A 341 8.08 -26.09 -15.71
CA ASN A 341 8.65 -26.86 -16.81
C ASN A 341 10.18 -26.68 -16.88
N ALA A 342 10.70 -25.45 -16.75
CA ALA A 342 12.14 -25.20 -16.70
C ALA A 342 12.80 -25.93 -15.52
N GLN A 343 12.18 -25.92 -14.33
CA GLN A 343 12.66 -26.67 -13.16
C GLN A 343 12.72 -28.18 -13.43
N LEU A 344 11.70 -28.74 -14.05
CA LEU A 344 11.66 -30.17 -14.41
C LEU A 344 12.75 -30.55 -15.43
N ASN A 345 13.21 -29.58 -16.25
CA ASN A 345 14.32 -29.75 -17.20
C ASN A 345 15.69 -29.33 -16.59
N GLY A 346 15.78 -29.20 -15.26
CA GLY A 346 17.02 -28.96 -14.53
C GLY A 346 17.54 -27.53 -14.54
N ALA A 347 16.76 -26.53 -14.99
CA ALA A 347 17.12 -25.14 -14.85
C ALA A 347 17.30 -24.74 -13.37
N VAL A 348 18.20 -23.80 -13.09
CA VAL A 348 18.44 -23.27 -11.74
C VAL A 348 17.86 -21.86 -11.52
N GLY A 349 17.26 -21.28 -12.55
CA GLY A 349 16.54 -20.02 -12.54
C GLY A 349 15.92 -19.75 -13.91
N VAL A 350 15.00 -18.80 -13.99
CA VAL A 350 14.30 -18.47 -15.23
C VAL A 350 14.33 -16.96 -15.47
N ILE A 351 14.58 -16.57 -16.72
CA ILE A 351 14.34 -15.23 -17.25
C ILE A 351 13.19 -15.32 -18.24
N VAL A 352 12.08 -14.64 -17.98
CA VAL A 352 10.96 -14.51 -18.92
C VAL A 352 11.17 -13.26 -19.75
N ALA A 353 11.28 -13.40 -21.07
CA ALA A 353 11.27 -12.28 -22.01
C ALA A 353 9.84 -11.79 -22.20
N ASN A 354 9.54 -10.57 -21.79
CA ASN A 354 8.22 -9.98 -21.97
C ASN A 354 7.87 -9.84 -23.47
N ASN A 355 6.58 -9.79 -23.78
CA ASN A 355 6.05 -9.49 -25.11
C ASN A 355 5.55 -8.04 -25.24
N ALA A 356 5.87 -7.20 -24.24
CA ALA A 356 5.54 -5.78 -24.16
C ALA A 356 6.75 -4.96 -23.64
N ALA A 357 6.68 -3.65 -23.79
CA ALA A 357 7.64 -2.74 -23.18
C ALA A 357 7.58 -2.83 -21.63
N GLY A 358 8.75 -2.66 -21.00
CA GLY A 358 8.88 -2.72 -19.54
C GLY A 358 8.78 -4.13 -18.95
N VAL A 359 8.73 -4.19 -17.64
CA VAL A 359 8.60 -5.40 -16.83
C VAL A 359 7.32 -5.36 -16.00
N GLN A 360 6.90 -6.50 -15.47
CA GLN A 360 5.75 -6.59 -14.58
C GLN A 360 5.93 -7.75 -13.59
N THR A 361 5.16 -7.74 -12.51
CA THR A 361 5.05 -8.89 -11.61
C THR A 361 4.39 -10.07 -12.33
N MET A 362 4.96 -11.25 -12.17
CA MET A 362 4.47 -12.49 -12.77
C MET A 362 3.58 -13.23 -11.78
N GLY A 363 2.28 -13.33 -12.07
CA GLY A 363 1.30 -14.08 -11.26
C GLY A 363 1.45 -15.60 -11.39
N ASN A 364 0.94 -16.32 -10.38
CA ASN A 364 0.89 -17.78 -10.37
C ASN A 364 -0.14 -18.33 -11.39
N ALA A 365 -0.22 -19.65 -11.52
CA ALA A 365 -1.27 -20.36 -12.28
C ALA A 365 -2.55 -20.49 -11.43
N ALA A 366 -3.64 -20.85 -12.08
CA ALA A 366 -4.88 -21.26 -11.42
C ALA A 366 -5.22 -22.72 -11.82
N PRO A 367 -5.20 -23.69 -10.88
CA PRO A 367 -4.83 -23.57 -9.48
C PRO A 367 -3.35 -23.23 -9.27
N PRO A 368 -2.97 -22.63 -8.11
CA PRO A 368 -1.60 -22.24 -7.83
C PRO A 368 -0.62 -23.44 -7.83
N ILE A 369 0.57 -23.22 -8.40
CA ILE A 369 1.68 -24.19 -8.32
C ILE A 369 2.56 -23.78 -7.15
N THR A 370 2.66 -24.65 -6.15
CA THR A 370 3.33 -24.38 -4.87
C THR A 370 4.71 -25.03 -4.73
N ASP A 371 5.09 -25.94 -5.62
CA ASP A 371 6.34 -26.72 -5.56
C ASP A 371 7.42 -26.19 -6.53
N ILE A 372 7.39 -24.89 -6.83
CA ILE A 372 8.44 -24.20 -7.55
C ILE A 372 9.54 -23.80 -6.56
N THR A 373 10.77 -24.25 -6.81
CA THR A 373 11.94 -24.06 -5.93
C THR A 373 13.06 -23.24 -6.58
N ILE A 374 12.91 -22.82 -7.82
CA ILE A 374 13.88 -21.98 -8.55
C ILE A 374 13.36 -20.55 -8.71
N PRO A 375 14.23 -19.53 -8.61
CA PRO A 375 13.83 -18.14 -8.78
C PRO A 375 13.50 -17.80 -10.24
N ALA A 376 12.57 -16.84 -10.44
CA ALA A 376 12.19 -16.36 -11.76
C ALA A 376 12.10 -14.84 -11.80
N ILE A 377 12.57 -14.26 -12.90
CA ILE A 377 12.49 -12.82 -13.20
C ILE A 377 11.95 -12.60 -14.61
N MET A 378 11.46 -11.39 -14.86
CA MET A 378 11.06 -10.93 -16.19
C MET A 378 11.99 -9.80 -16.63
N VAL A 379 12.33 -9.76 -17.93
CA VAL A 379 12.97 -8.62 -18.58
C VAL A 379 12.03 -8.03 -19.65
N SER A 380 12.30 -6.79 -20.07
CA SER A 380 11.51 -6.16 -21.13
C SER A 380 11.58 -6.94 -22.46
N GLN A 381 10.65 -6.67 -23.38
CA GLN A 381 10.67 -7.25 -24.73
C GLN A 381 12.00 -6.96 -25.44
N ALA A 382 12.48 -5.72 -25.37
CA ALA A 382 13.73 -5.31 -26.03
C ALA A 382 14.94 -6.03 -25.44
N ASP A 383 15.01 -6.16 -24.12
CA ASP A 383 16.10 -6.85 -23.42
C ASP A 383 16.05 -8.35 -23.68
N GLY A 384 14.86 -8.95 -23.67
CA GLY A 384 14.66 -10.36 -24.03
C GLY A 384 15.14 -10.66 -25.46
N ALA A 385 14.79 -9.80 -26.42
CA ALA A 385 15.27 -9.93 -27.80
C ALA A 385 16.82 -9.81 -27.89
N ARG A 386 17.42 -8.89 -27.13
CA ARG A 386 18.88 -8.73 -27.05
C ARG A 386 19.56 -9.97 -26.48
N LEU A 387 19.01 -10.55 -25.42
CA LEU A 387 19.53 -11.79 -24.82
C LEU A 387 19.43 -12.97 -25.81
N LYS A 388 18.28 -13.15 -26.47
CA LYS A 388 18.06 -14.22 -27.46
C LYS A 388 18.94 -14.07 -28.70
N GLY A 389 19.19 -12.86 -29.13
CA GLY A 389 20.09 -12.56 -30.28
C GLY A 389 21.59 -12.73 -29.98
N SER A 390 21.95 -13.13 -28.77
CA SER A 390 23.34 -13.24 -28.31
C SER A 390 23.68 -14.68 -27.92
N THR A 391 24.92 -15.08 -28.18
CA THR A 391 25.45 -16.39 -27.79
C THR A 391 26.32 -16.27 -26.54
N ALA A 392 26.42 -17.34 -25.75
CA ALA A 392 27.23 -17.40 -24.54
C ALA A 392 26.90 -16.30 -23.51
N VAL A 393 25.62 -15.98 -23.36
CA VAL A 393 25.15 -14.99 -22.38
C VAL A 393 25.43 -15.47 -20.97
N VAL A 394 26.03 -14.59 -20.14
CA VAL A 394 26.25 -14.79 -18.71
C VAL A 394 25.56 -13.65 -17.96
N ALA A 395 24.65 -13.99 -17.06
CA ALA A 395 23.86 -13.03 -16.31
C ALA A 395 23.80 -13.38 -14.82
N ALA A 396 23.65 -12.36 -13.99
CA ALA A 396 23.45 -12.46 -12.55
C ALA A 396 22.52 -11.34 -12.06
N LEU A 397 21.76 -11.58 -11.02
CA LEU A 397 21.17 -10.48 -10.27
C LEU A 397 22.22 -9.80 -9.38
N TYR A 398 22.08 -8.51 -9.19
CA TYR A 398 22.88 -7.72 -8.27
C TYR A 398 22.06 -6.53 -7.76
N GLU A 399 22.38 -6.07 -6.58
CA GLU A 399 21.77 -4.88 -5.98
C GLU A 399 22.57 -3.65 -6.36
N ASP A 400 21.90 -2.63 -6.92
CA ASP A 400 22.51 -1.35 -7.24
C ASP A 400 22.28 -0.38 -6.07
N PRO A 401 23.31 -0.06 -5.26
CA PRO A 401 23.12 0.76 -4.07
C PRO A 401 22.84 2.24 -4.38
N GLN A 402 22.90 2.64 -5.64
CA GLN A 402 22.60 4.00 -6.08
C GLN A 402 21.17 4.17 -6.57
N LEU A 403 20.43 3.08 -6.71
CA LEU A 403 19.03 3.07 -7.13
C LEU A 403 18.19 2.34 -6.09
N LEU A 404 16.99 2.85 -5.83
CA LEU A 404 16.05 2.20 -4.91
C LEU A 404 15.01 1.41 -5.69
N GLN A 405 14.57 0.30 -5.13
CA GLN A 405 13.51 -0.52 -5.69
C GLN A 405 12.21 0.27 -5.72
N GLY A 406 11.49 0.26 -6.86
CA GLY A 406 10.26 1.03 -7.03
C GLY A 406 10.45 2.54 -7.23
N THR A 407 11.67 3.03 -7.53
CA THR A 407 11.89 4.44 -7.89
C THR A 407 12.32 4.58 -9.35
N ASP A 408 12.28 5.80 -9.89
CA ASP A 408 12.94 6.11 -11.16
C ASP A 408 14.44 6.44 -10.94
N SER A 409 15.15 6.75 -12.03
CA SER A 409 16.58 7.07 -11.97
C SER A 409 16.93 8.36 -11.20
N ALA A 410 15.93 9.19 -10.88
CA ALA A 410 16.07 10.39 -10.06
C ALA A 410 15.68 10.15 -8.60
N GLY A 411 15.38 8.91 -8.20
CA GLY A 411 14.95 8.53 -6.85
C GLY A 411 13.50 8.90 -6.53
N ARG A 412 12.66 9.14 -7.54
CA ARG A 412 11.24 9.44 -7.35
C ARG A 412 10.43 8.14 -7.30
N THR A 413 9.62 7.99 -6.25
CA THR A 413 8.79 6.80 -6.02
C THR A 413 7.76 6.63 -7.15
N ARG A 414 7.66 5.44 -7.70
CA ARG A 414 6.72 5.11 -8.79
C ARG A 414 5.30 5.01 -8.28
N LEU A 415 4.36 5.47 -9.13
CA LEU A 415 2.93 5.22 -8.98
C LEU A 415 2.50 4.10 -9.91
N TYR A 416 1.54 3.30 -9.47
CA TYR A 416 1.03 2.14 -10.21
C TYR A 416 0.43 2.56 -11.56
N SER A 417 1.10 2.18 -12.63
CA SER A 417 0.78 2.58 -14.02
C SER A 417 0.78 1.36 -14.94
N PRO A 418 -0.16 0.40 -14.76
CA PRO A 418 -0.21 -0.81 -15.55
C PRO A 418 -0.58 -0.50 -17.00
N SER A 419 -0.16 -1.36 -17.96
CA SER A 419 -0.45 -1.19 -19.39
C SER A 419 -1.95 -1.20 -19.73
N VAL A 420 -2.77 -1.79 -18.86
CA VAL A 420 -4.23 -1.77 -18.93
C VAL A 420 -4.76 -1.08 -17.68
N VAL A 421 -5.61 -0.08 -17.84
CA VAL A 421 -6.19 0.65 -16.71
C VAL A 421 -6.95 -0.30 -15.78
N ALA A 422 -6.50 -0.40 -14.55
CA ALA A 422 -7.21 -1.03 -13.44
C ALA A 422 -8.00 0.08 -12.72
N GLY A 423 -9.33 0.09 -12.85
CA GLY A 423 -10.19 1.25 -12.53
C GLY A 423 -9.98 1.85 -11.12
N GLY A 424 -9.96 1.03 -10.07
CA GLY A 424 -9.70 1.46 -8.70
C GLY A 424 -8.21 1.79 -8.46
N SER A 425 -7.30 0.99 -9.03
CA SER A 425 -5.91 0.93 -8.60
C SER A 425 -4.97 1.85 -9.36
N THR A 426 -5.12 1.99 -10.70
CA THR A 426 -4.21 2.83 -11.52
C THR A 426 -4.07 4.21 -10.95
N PHE A 427 -2.84 4.73 -10.86
CA PHE A 427 -2.48 6.08 -10.45
C PHE A 427 -2.63 6.39 -8.95
N SER A 428 -3.65 5.87 -8.27
CA SER A 428 -3.94 6.17 -6.86
C SER A 428 -3.20 5.26 -5.86
N HIS A 429 -2.21 4.52 -6.32
CA HIS A 429 -1.39 3.61 -5.52
C HIS A 429 0.08 3.79 -5.84
N PHE A 430 0.94 3.39 -4.92
CA PHE A 430 2.34 3.13 -5.22
C PHE A 430 2.47 1.92 -6.15
N ASP A 431 3.58 1.84 -6.89
CA ASP A 431 3.83 0.74 -7.81
C ASP A 431 4.19 -0.55 -7.04
N THR A 432 3.77 -1.70 -7.56
CA THR A 432 4.08 -3.02 -7.02
C THR A 432 5.55 -3.43 -7.13
N ASP A 433 6.37 -2.55 -7.66
CA ASP A 433 7.83 -2.69 -7.67
C ASP A 433 8.51 -2.27 -6.35
N LEU A 434 7.78 -1.65 -5.42
CA LEU A 434 8.38 -1.23 -4.15
C LEU A 434 8.86 -2.45 -3.36
N GLN A 435 10.00 -2.31 -2.69
CA GLN A 435 10.54 -3.28 -1.74
C GLN A 435 11.14 -2.51 -0.55
N PRO A 436 10.68 -2.79 0.67
CA PRO A 436 9.52 -3.63 1.02
C PRO A 436 8.21 -3.10 0.48
N ASN A 437 7.19 -3.98 0.39
CA ASN A 437 5.85 -3.60 -0.05
C ASN A 437 5.24 -2.53 0.85
N ALA A 438 4.47 -1.63 0.26
CA ALA A 438 3.86 -0.49 0.94
C ALA A 438 2.35 -0.65 1.15
N LEU A 439 1.82 -0.04 2.22
CA LEU A 439 0.38 -0.06 2.55
C LEU A 439 -0.49 0.39 1.37
N MET A 440 -0.07 1.45 0.66
CA MET A 440 -0.85 2.00 -0.47
C MET A 440 -0.45 1.39 -1.82
N GLU A 441 -0.04 0.11 -1.86
CA GLU A 441 0.00 -0.68 -3.10
C GLU A 441 -1.37 -1.28 -3.42
N PRO A 442 -1.64 -1.66 -4.70
CA PRO A 442 -2.97 -2.14 -5.11
C PRO A 442 -3.33 -3.55 -4.59
N PHE A 443 -2.42 -4.23 -3.89
CA PHE A 443 -2.59 -5.59 -3.39
C PHE A 443 -2.18 -5.66 -1.93
N ASP A 444 -3.00 -6.29 -1.08
CA ASP A 444 -2.60 -6.62 0.29
C ASP A 444 -1.50 -7.69 0.26
N THR A 445 -0.45 -7.47 1.05
CA THR A 445 0.70 -8.38 1.18
C THR A 445 0.99 -8.69 2.64
N PRO A 446 1.47 -9.92 2.96
CA PRO A 446 1.72 -10.33 4.34
C PRO A 446 2.78 -9.51 5.08
N GLU A 447 3.63 -8.79 4.34
CA GLU A 447 4.70 -7.94 4.90
C GLU A 447 4.17 -6.65 5.54
N VAL A 448 3.01 -6.17 5.08
CA VAL A 448 2.39 -4.95 5.61
C VAL A 448 1.92 -5.18 7.04
N GLN A 449 2.35 -4.32 7.95
CA GLN A 449 2.04 -4.36 9.38
C GLN A 449 1.41 -3.02 9.80
N ALA A 450 0.25 -2.70 9.21
CA ALA A 450 -0.36 -1.37 9.32
C ALA A 450 -0.69 -0.93 10.75
N HIS A 451 -0.74 -1.87 11.71
CA HIS A 451 -0.93 -1.54 13.12
C HIS A 451 0.28 -0.80 13.75
N VAL A 452 1.49 -0.94 13.20
CA VAL A 452 2.72 -0.31 13.72
C VAL A 452 3.54 0.42 12.67
N ASN A 453 3.33 0.14 11.37
CA ASN A 453 4.08 0.75 10.28
C ASN A 453 3.18 0.96 9.06
N ILE A 454 3.10 2.18 8.59
CA ILE A 454 2.35 2.62 7.41
C ILE A 454 3.27 3.27 6.36
N ASP A 455 4.55 2.91 6.38
CA ASP A 455 5.61 3.16 5.40
C ASP A 455 5.66 4.61 4.85
N LEU A 456 5.46 4.79 3.55
CA LEU A 456 5.48 6.09 2.86
C LEU A 456 4.21 6.92 3.06
N THR A 457 3.16 6.34 3.65
CA THR A 457 1.82 6.97 3.69
C THR A 457 1.77 8.25 4.53
N PRO A 458 2.43 8.37 5.70
CA PRO A 458 2.50 9.65 6.43
C PRO A 458 3.18 10.74 5.62
N ALA A 459 4.23 10.39 4.88
CA ALA A 459 4.95 11.34 4.02
C ALA A 459 4.08 11.79 2.82
N LEU A 460 3.28 10.88 2.24
CA LEU A 460 2.31 11.19 1.20
C LEU A 460 1.26 12.18 1.73
N PHE A 461 0.69 11.92 2.91
CA PHE A 461 -0.27 12.83 3.53
C PHE A 461 0.33 14.21 3.81
N ALA A 462 1.56 14.25 4.28
CA ALA A 462 2.23 15.52 4.50
C ALA A 462 2.57 16.27 3.19
N ASP A 463 2.81 15.57 2.07
CA ASP A 463 3.01 16.17 0.75
C ASP A 463 1.69 16.75 0.16
N ILE A 464 0.53 16.15 0.46
CA ILE A 464 -0.77 16.66 0.00
C ILE A 464 -1.39 17.71 0.93
N GLY A 465 -0.80 17.96 2.10
CA GLY A 465 -1.20 19.08 2.97
C GLY A 465 -1.67 18.72 4.38
N TRP A 466 -1.74 17.44 4.76
CA TRP A 466 -2.03 17.05 6.14
C TRP A 466 -0.95 17.50 7.11
N THR A 467 -1.34 17.93 8.28
CA THR A 467 -0.44 18.09 9.42
C THR A 467 -0.40 16.78 10.21
N LEU A 468 0.82 16.24 10.40
CA LEU A 468 1.04 15.00 11.14
C LEU A 468 1.32 15.28 12.63
N ASN A 469 0.91 14.35 13.47
CA ASN A 469 1.23 14.36 14.89
C ASN A 469 2.58 13.66 15.14
N THR A 470 3.66 14.40 15.09
CA THR A 470 5.03 13.88 15.29
C THR A 470 5.49 13.92 16.76
N GLY A 471 4.69 14.49 17.66
CA GLY A 471 4.99 14.50 19.08
C GLY A 471 4.81 13.13 19.74
N PRO A 472 5.28 12.97 21.00
CA PRO A 472 5.07 11.71 21.71
C PRO A 472 3.59 11.51 22.06
N ALA A 473 3.13 10.26 21.97
CA ALA A 473 1.81 9.85 22.38
C ALA A 473 1.54 10.19 23.86
N LYS A 474 0.30 10.56 24.16
CA LYS A 474 -0.12 10.91 25.50
C LYS A 474 -1.26 10.00 25.96
N LEU A 475 -1.13 9.45 27.17
CA LEU A 475 -2.24 8.78 27.86
C LEU A 475 -2.84 9.78 28.87
N GLY A 476 -3.95 10.41 28.51
CA GLY A 476 -4.45 11.60 29.18
C GLY A 476 -3.46 12.76 29.02
N THR A 477 -2.92 13.29 30.13
CA THR A 477 -1.90 14.35 30.11
C THR A 477 -0.46 13.83 30.21
N CYS A 478 -0.29 12.50 30.37
CA CYS A 478 1.01 11.87 30.59
C CYS A 478 1.72 11.57 29.27
N ASN A 479 2.96 12.03 29.14
CA ASN A 479 3.80 11.78 27.97
C ASN A 479 4.46 10.39 28.06
N THR A 480 4.22 9.54 27.07
CA THR A 480 4.73 8.16 27.00
C THR A 480 6.16 8.06 26.48
N LEU A 481 6.76 9.14 26.01
CA LEU A 481 8.05 9.18 25.31
C LEU A 481 8.06 8.38 23.98
N VAL A 482 6.94 7.84 23.55
CA VAL A 482 6.80 7.09 22.30
C VAL A 482 6.31 8.05 21.22
N PRO A 483 7.09 8.35 20.17
CA PRO A 483 6.66 9.23 19.08
C PRO A 483 5.40 8.68 18.40
N THR A 484 4.46 9.56 18.07
CA THR A 484 3.23 9.12 17.40
C THR A 484 3.51 8.65 15.99
N VAL A 485 4.31 9.42 15.24
CA VAL A 485 4.82 9.08 13.90
C VAL A 485 6.32 9.28 13.90
N GLU A 486 7.05 8.29 13.43
CA GLU A 486 8.50 8.32 13.22
C GLU A 486 8.87 8.28 11.75
N THR A 487 10.13 8.54 11.43
CA THR A 487 10.72 8.31 10.12
C THR A 487 10.57 6.84 9.70
N GLY A 488 10.39 6.62 8.40
CA GLY A 488 10.15 5.27 7.88
C GLY A 488 8.72 4.76 8.08
N GLY A 489 7.78 5.67 8.43
CA GLY A 489 6.37 5.34 8.55
C GLY A 489 5.97 4.56 9.79
N LEU A 490 6.87 4.39 10.75
CA LEU A 490 6.54 3.78 12.04
C LEU A 490 5.56 4.66 12.81
N ILE A 491 4.54 4.04 13.42
CA ILE A 491 3.49 4.72 14.18
C ILE A 491 3.34 4.15 15.62
N PRO A 492 4.43 3.95 16.35
CA PRO A 492 4.39 3.25 17.64
C PRO A 492 3.51 3.96 18.67
N GLY A 493 3.52 5.29 18.70
CA GLY A 493 2.70 6.05 19.64
C GLY A 493 1.22 6.11 19.22
N ALA A 494 0.92 6.07 17.92
CA ALA A 494 -0.45 5.91 17.45
C ALA A 494 -1.01 4.54 17.88
N ASN A 495 -0.20 3.49 17.73
CA ASN A 495 -0.52 2.15 18.19
C ASN A 495 -0.80 2.12 19.72
N VAL A 496 0.10 2.70 20.55
CA VAL A 496 -0.11 2.82 22.01
C VAL A 496 -1.41 3.57 22.33
N SER A 497 -1.76 4.59 21.55
CA SER A 497 -3.00 5.37 21.75
C SER A 497 -4.25 4.55 21.41
N ALA A 498 -4.25 3.86 20.27
CA ALA A 498 -5.33 2.99 19.83
C ALA A 498 -5.56 1.84 20.82
N GLU A 499 -4.47 1.18 21.26
CA GLU A 499 -4.56 0.13 22.27
C GLU A 499 -5.09 0.64 23.61
N SER A 500 -4.69 1.83 24.04
CA SER A 500 -5.25 2.42 25.25
C SER A 500 -6.76 2.65 25.17
N SER A 501 -7.28 3.01 23.99
CA SER A 501 -8.71 3.15 23.74
C SER A 501 -9.42 1.79 23.82
N LEU A 502 -8.85 0.77 23.20
CA LEU A 502 -9.34 -0.60 23.23
C LEU A 502 -9.33 -1.17 24.67
N CYS A 503 -8.18 -1.08 25.36
CA CYS A 503 -8.03 -1.54 26.74
C CYS A 503 -9.05 -0.87 27.70
N LYS A 504 -9.35 0.43 27.52
CA LYS A 504 -10.39 1.14 28.29
C LYS A 504 -11.77 0.56 28.05
N THR A 505 -12.11 0.34 26.79
CA THR A 505 -13.42 -0.20 26.42
C THR A 505 -13.62 -1.61 26.98
N GLN A 506 -12.60 -2.45 26.90
CA GLN A 506 -12.64 -3.83 27.42
C GLN A 506 -12.70 -3.89 28.95
N ASN A 507 -12.12 -2.91 29.63
CA ASN A 507 -11.96 -2.88 31.07
C ASN A 507 -12.67 -1.68 31.72
N ALA A 508 -13.81 -1.26 31.21
CA ALA A 508 -14.57 -0.13 31.75
C ALA A 508 -14.84 -0.33 33.25
N GLY A 509 -14.36 0.60 34.07
CA GLY A 509 -14.44 0.53 35.52
C GLY A 509 -13.50 -0.46 36.21
N ASN A 510 -12.73 -1.27 35.46
CA ASN A 510 -11.75 -2.22 35.96
C ASN A 510 -10.31 -1.70 35.74
N ARG A 511 -9.83 -0.90 36.67
CA ARG A 511 -8.48 -0.30 36.59
C ARG A 511 -7.37 -1.34 36.48
N LEU A 512 -7.46 -2.46 37.23
CA LEU A 512 -6.42 -3.49 37.19
C LEU A 512 -6.39 -4.17 35.81
N GLY A 513 -7.54 -4.52 35.25
CA GLY A 513 -7.64 -5.08 33.92
C GLY A 513 -7.04 -4.15 32.84
N TYR A 514 -7.33 -2.84 32.92
CA TYR A 514 -6.73 -1.85 32.02
C TYR A 514 -5.20 -1.81 32.13
N LEU A 515 -4.66 -1.82 33.36
CA LEU A 515 -3.21 -1.79 33.58
C LEU A 515 -2.53 -3.06 33.05
N THR A 516 -3.14 -4.23 33.26
CA THR A 516 -2.63 -5.50 32.73
C THR A 516 -2.61 -5.47 31.20
N CYS A 517 -3.71 -5.05 30.56
CA CYS A 517 -3.82 -4.90 29.12
C CYS A 517 -2.70 -4.02 28.54
N MET A 518 -2.50 -2.83 29.11
CA MET A 518 -1.47 -1.88 28.66
C MET A 518 -0.03 -2.38 28.91
N ASP A 519 0.21 -3.12 30.00
CA ASP A 519 1.54 -3.67 30.30
C ASP A 519 1.89 -4.81 29.34
N GLU A 520 0.97 -5.70 29.07
CA GLU A 520 1.14 -6.80 28.11
C GLU A 520 1.44 -6.25 26.73
N HIS A 521 0.65 -5.28 26.27
CA HIS A 521 0.85 -4.63 24.98
C HIS A 521 2.21 -3.92 24.88
N ALA A 522 2.56 -3.11 25.87
CA ALA A 522 3.86 -2.40 25.87
C ALA A 522 5.05 -3.37 25.89
N ARG A 523 4.94 -4.52 26.56
CA ARG A 523 5.96 -5.58 26.51
C ARG A 523 6.04 -6.23 25.14
N GLU A 524 4.91 -6.45 24.48
CA GLU A 524 4.90 -7.02 23.13
C GLU A 524 5.61 -6.09 22.14
N LEU A 525 5.25 -4.80 22.11
CA LEU A 525 5.94 -3.81 21.28
C LEU A 525 7.45 -3.75 21.57
N GLN A 526 7.86 -3.85 22.85
CA GLN A 526 9.26 -3.88 23.21
C GLN A 526 9.96 -5.17 22.75
N SER A 527 9.29 -6.32 22.83
CA SER A 527 9.84 -7.59 22.38
C SER A 527 10.04 -7.64 20.87
N GLN A 528 9.18 -6.96 20.12
CA GLN A 528 9.27 -6.78 18.66
C GLN A 528 10.29 -5.71 18.26
N GLY A 529 10.87 -4.98 19.21
CA GLY A 529 11.81 -3.89 18.94
C GLY A 529 11.15 -2.59 18.45
N VAL A 530 9.82 -2.49 18.49
CA VAL A 530 9.06 -1.31 18.07
C VAL A 530 9.25 -0.15 19.04
N ILE A 531 9.34 -0.43 20.36
CA ILE A 531 9.67 0.55 21.39
C ILE A 531 10.83 0.09 22.26
N SER A 532 11.56 1.03 22.85
CA SER A 532 12.63 0.76 23.80
C SER A 532 12.09 0.40 25.19
N ARG A 533 12.93 -0.20 26.04
CA ARG A 533 12.60 -0.48 27.47
C ARG A 533 12.22 0.77 28.25
N VAL A 534 12.83 1.92 27.94
CA VAL A 534 12.50 3.19 28.58
C VAL A 534 11.09 3.64 28.19
N GLN A 535 10.74 3.52 26.92
CA GLN A 535 9.41 3.84 26.43
C GLN A 535 8.36 2.86 26.97
N GLN A 536 8.64 1.57 27.03
CA GLN A 536 7.78 0.58 27.68
C GLN A 536 7.43 0.97 29.12
N ALA A 537 8.46 1.32 29.92
CA ALA A 537 8.26 1.76 31.30
C ALA A 537 7.44 3.06 31.38
N ALA A 538 7.67 4.01 30.46
CA ALA A 538 6.93 5.26 30.40
C ALA A 538 5.45 5.04 30.03
N VAL A 539 5.15 4.15 29.10
CA VAL A 539 3.77 3.75 28.75
C VAL A 539 3.05 3.20 30.01
N PHE A 540 3.69 2.26 30.72
CA PHE A 540 3.10 1.70 31.94
C PHE A 540 2.86 2.77 33.02
N VAL A 541 3.85 3.64 33.29
CA VAL A 541 3.70 4.76 34.23
C VAL A 541 2.56 5.69 33.82
N CYS A 542 2.42 5.99 32.54
CA CYS A 542 1.31 6.80 32.04
C CYS A 542 -0.02 6.10 32.18
N ALA A 543 -0.10 4.79 31.92
CA ALA A 543 -1.31 3.99 32.11
C ALA A 543 -1.82 4.06 33.55
N THR A 544 -0.93 4.09 34.57
CA THR A 544 -1.34 4.23 35.98
C THR A 544 -2.07 5.54 36.31
N LYS A 545 -1.95 6.57 35.45
CA LYS A 545 -2.59 7.88 35.62
C LYS A 545 -3.93 7.99 34.90
N VAL A 546 -4.26 7.00 34.08
CA VAL A 546 -5.52 6.92 33.35
C VAL A 546 -6.62 6.34 34.26
N ARG A 547 -7.84 6.83 34.10
CA ARG A 547 -9.04 6.26 34.71
C ARG A 547 -9.86 5.63 33.58
N PRO A 548 -9.91 4.29 33.50
CA PRO A 548 -10.68 3.59 32.46
C PRO A 548 -12.18 3.65 32.72
#